data_d30afa4a76658494315186a2d2211d38
#
_entry.id   d30afa4a76658494315186a2d2211d38
#
_cell.length_a   1.000
_cell.length_b   1.000
_cell.length_c   1.000
_cell.angle_alpha   90.00
_cell.angle_beta   90.00
_cell.angle_gamma   90.00
#
_symmetry.space_group_name_H-M   'P 1'
#
loop_
_entity.id
_entity.type
_entity.pdbx_description
1 polymer ?
#
loop_
_entity_poly.entity_id
_entity_poly.type
_entity_poly.pdbx_seq_one_letter_code
_entity_poly.pdbx_strand_id
1 'polypeptide(L)'
;LAGVNNPPLTPQETDIVTGLPVTHYRSCRPKLIDLVKSMTHPDVSIKVTLQPLGSYFDHLLRDDGGIQDMELVHNRVGVIDIGFYTSDFITVESLELVKNLLDTREGGMSSVYQEIARDIFNSHGIRKETYEVERVIADGYIKVFGEKKSIADIVQPRFERFAREIESTARIL
;
A
#
# COMPACT_ATOMS: atom_id res chain seq x y z
N LEU A 1 9.61 -26.44 14.51
CA LEU A 1 8.45 -26.26 13.61
C LEU A 1 8.25 -27.56 12.88
N ALA A 2 7.29 -28.40 13.36
CA ALA A 2 6.87 -29.60 12.66
C ALA A 2 6.16 -29.15 11.38
N GLY A 3 6.74 -29.50 10.22
CA GLY A 3 6.14 -29.24 8.92
C GLY A 3 4.79 -29.98 8.86
N VAL A 4 3.71 -29.22 8.79
CA VAL A 4 2.41 -29.77 8.42
C VAL A 4 2.53 -30.13 6.94
N ASN A 5 2.68 -31.44 6.67
CA ASN A 5 2.59 -31.99 5.31
C ASN A 5 1.11 -31.91 4.86
N ASN A 6 0.65 -30.75 4.50
CA ASN A 6 -0.61 -30.64 3.78
C ASN A 6 -0.37 -31.16 2.35
N PRO A 7 -1.23 -32.07 1.82
CA PRO A 7 -1.17 -32.45 0.43
C PRO A 7 -1.28 -31.19 -0.45
N PRO A 8 -0.66 -31.17 -1.64
CA PRO A 8 -0.81 -30.04 -2.55
C PRO A 8 -2.30 -29.86 -2.88
N LEU A 9 -2.77 -28.60 -2.76
CA LEU A 9 -4.14 -28.22 -3.09
C LEU A 9 -4.41 -28.55 -4.58
N THR A 10 -5.60 -29.06 -4.86
CA THR A 10 -6.07 -29.21 -6.24
C THR A 10 -6.43 -27.84 -6.81
N PRO A 11 -6.43 -27.65 -8.15
CA PRO A 11 -6.85 -26.39 -8.74
C PRO A 11 -8.26 -25.96 -8.34
N GLN A 12 -9.18 -26.89 -8.14
CA GLN A 12 -10.56 -26.63 -7.69
C GLN A 12 -10.66 -26.17 -6.24
N GLU A 13 -9.64 -26.47 -5.43
CA GLU A 13 -9.54 -26.04 -4.02
C GLU A 13 -8.70 -24.77 -3.87
N THR A 14 -8.27 -24.18 -5.00
CA THR A 14 -7.39 -23.01 -5.00
C THR A 14 -8.18 -21.77 -5.42
N ASP A 15 -8.25 -20.79 -4.53
CA ASP A 15 -8.70 -19.43 -4.85
C ASP A 15 -7.49 -18.48 -4.86
N ILE A 16 -7.38 -17.68 -5.92
CA ILE A 16 -6.40 -16.59 -5.99
C ILE A 16 -7.16 -15.28 -5.78
N VAL A 17 -6.77 -14.54 -4.74
CA VAL A 17 -7.24 -13.18 -4.50
C VAL A 17 -6.09 -12.22 -4.72
N THR A 18 -6.31 -11.19 -5.53
CA THR A 18 -5.34 -10.13 -5.78
C THR A 18 -6.02 -8.78 -5.76
N GLY A 19 -5.26 -7.69 -5.64
CA GLY A 19 -5.78 -6.35 -5.53
C GLY A 19 -5.31 -5.41 -6.63
N LEU A 20 -6.10 -4.38 -6.88
CA LEU A 20 -5.75 -3.23 -7.71
C LEU A 20 -6.00 -1.94 -6.92
N PRO A 21 -5.20 -0.89 -7.18
CA PRO A 21 -5.51 0.46 -6.71
C PRO A 21 -6.90 0.91 -7.15
N VAL A 22 -7.55 1.76 -6.36
CA VAL A 22 -8.92 2.24 -6.64
C VAL A 22 -9.06 2.79 -8.06
N THR A 23 -8.13 3.65 -8.48
CA THR A 23 -8.12 4.27 -9.82
C THR A 23 -8.07 3.25 -10.96
N HIS A 24 -7.32 2.16 -10.78
CA HIS A 24 -7.10 1.16 -11.83
C HIS A 24 -8.10 0.00 -11.80
N TYR A 25 -8.91 -0.09 -10.75
CA TYR A 25 -9.78 -1.24 -10.54
C TYR A 25 -10.71 -1.52 -11.72
N ARG A 26 -11.45 -0.50 -12.18
CA ARG A 26 -12.43 -0.67 -13.27
C ARG A 26 -11.78 -1.01 -14.61
N SER A 27 -10.68 -0.32 -14.94
CA SER A 27 -10.03 -0.42 -16.26
C SER A 27 -9.11 -1.64 -16.39
N CYS A 28 -8.45 -2.03 -15.31
CA CYS A 28 -7.43 -3.08 -15.33
C CYS A 28 -7.92 -4.43 -14.79
N ARG A 29 -9.04 -4.49 -14.08
CA ARG A 29 -9.57 -5.73 -13.51
C ARG A 29 -9.74 -6.87 -14.53
N PRO A 30 -10.38 -6.67 -15.69
CA PRO A 30 -10.51 -7.76 -16.67
C PRO A 30 -9.16 -8.26 -17.18
N LYS A 31 -8.26 -7.32 -17.51
CA LYS A 31 -6.90 -7.65 -18.00
C LYS A 31 -6.08 -8.41 -16.96
N LEU A 32 -6.19 -8.05 -15.69
CA LEU A 32 -5.48 -8.76 -14.61
C LEU A 32 -6.03 -10.18 -14.43
N ILE A 33 -7.35 -10.36 -14.49
CA ILE A 33 -7.97 -11.68 -14.45
C ILE A 33 -7.45 -12.55 -15.61
N ASP A 34 -7.46 -12.03 -16.83
CA ASP A 34 -6.98 -12.76 -18.02
C ASP A 34 -5.49 -13.10 -17.91
N LEU A 35 -4.68 -12.17 -17.43
CA LEU A 35 -3.25 -12.40 -17.19
C LEU A 35 -3.03 -13.52 -16.17
N VAL A 36 -3.68 -13.46 -15.01
CA VAL A 36 -3.52 -14.49 -13.96
C VAL A 36 -4.04 -15.84 -14.48
N LYS A 37 -5.17 -15.88 -15.20
CA LYS A 37 -5.68 -17.10 -15.84
C LYS A 37 -4.69 -17.72 -16.80
N SER A 38 -3.97 -16.90 -17.57
CA SER A 38 -2.96 -17.41 -18.51
C SER A 38 -1.76 -18.06 -17.83
N MET A 39 -1.56 -17.81 -16.54
CA MET A 39 -0.43 -18.28 -15.72
C MET A 39 -0.82 -19.39 -14.75
N THR A 40 -2.11 -19.75 -14.67
CA THR A 40 -2.66 -20.69 -13.70
C THR A 40 -3.47 -21.79 -14.37
N HIS A 41 -3.86 -22.82 -13.60
CA HIS A 41 -4.76 -23.86 -14.11
C HIS A 41 -6.16 -23.26 -14.38
N PRO A 42 -6.88 -23.71 -15.45
CA PRO A 42 -8.19 -23.16 -15.83
C PRO A 42 -9.26 -23.20 -14.72
N ASP A 43 -9.18 -24.18 -13.83
CA ASP A 43 -10.15 -24.40 -12.77
C ASP A 43 -9.88 -23.55 -11.51
N VAL A 44 -8.79 -22.79 -11.49
CA VAL A 44 -8.48 -21.89 -10.36
C VAL A 44 -9.45 -20.70 -10.35
N SER A 45 -10.08 -20.46 -9.23
CA SER A 45 -10.93 -19.28 -9.01
C SER A 45 -10.05 -18.04 -8.81
N ILE A 46 -10.38 -16.95 -9.54
CA ILE A 46 -9.62 -15.69 -9.46
C ILE A 46 -10.55 -14.55 -9.07
N LYS A 47 -10.24 -13.91 -7.96
CA LYS A 47 -10.94 -12.73 -7.45
C LYS A 47 -10.00 -11.54 -7.45
N VAL A 48 -10.45 -10.44 -8.02
CA VAL A 48 -9.72 -9.16 -7.98
C VAL A 48 -10.53 -8.18 -7.15
N THR A 49 -9.91 -7.61 -6.13
CA THR A 49 -10.50 -6.65 -5.20
C THR A 49 -9.73 -5.33 -5.20
N LEU A 50 -10.16 -4.35 -4.40
CA LEU A 50 -9.38 -3.14 -4.13
C LEU A 50 -8.26 -3.46 -3.11
N GLN A 51 -7.04 -2.98 -3.37
CA GLN A 51 -5.90 -3.23 -2.47
C GLN A 51 -6.18 -2.85 -1.01
N PRO A 52 -6.75 -1.67 -0.70
CA PRO A 52 -7.01 -1.30 0.70
C PRO A 52 -7.97 -2.23 1.43
N LEU A 53 -8.83 -2.99 0.72
CA LEU A 53 -9.69 -3.98 1.36
C LEU A 53 -8.90 -5.15 1.95
N GLY A 54 -7.69 -5.44 1.41
CA GLY A 54 -6.79 -6.43 1.99
C GLY A 54 -6.41 -6.07 3.42
N SER A 55 -5.97 -4.84 3.66
CA SER A 55 -5.64 -4.34 4.99
C SER A 55 -6.84 -4.31 5.94
N TYR A 56 -8.03 -3.96 5.43
CA TYR A 56 -9.26 -4.02 6.20
C TYR A 56 -9.59 -5.45 6.66
N PHE A 57 -9.52 -6.42 5.76
CA PHE A 57 -9.82 -7.82 6.08
C PHE A 57 -8.74 -8.46 6.95
N ASP A 58 -7.48 -8.11 6.79
CA ASP A 58 -6.38 -8.56 7.65
C ASP A 58 -6.62 -8.14 9.11
N HIS A 59 -7.14 -6.93 9.31
CA HIS A 59 -7.47 -6.43 10.65
C HIS A 59 -8.82 -6.97 11.19
N LEU A 60 -9.77 -7.28 10.31
CA LEU A 60 -11.10 -7.79 10.67
C LEU A 60 -11.08 -9.27 11.02
N LEU A 61 -10.26 -10.07 10.34
CA LEU A 61 -10.32 -11.53 10.39
C LEU A 61 -9.11 -12.13 11.12
N ARG A 62 -9.35 -13.24 11.81
CA ARG A 62 -8.30 -14.12 12.30
C ARG A 62 -7.83 -15.08 11.21
N ASP A 63 -6.72 -15.78 11.44
CA ASP A 63 -6.15 -16.78 10.53
C ASP A 63 -7.13 -17.93 10.19
N ASP A 64 -8.08 -18.23 11.08
CA ASP A 64 -9.13 -19.21 10.86
C ASP A 64 -10.34 -18.69 10.08
N GLY A 65 -10.31 -17.42 9.67
CA GLY A 65 -11.40 -16.73 8.98
C GLY A 65 -12.51 -16.22 9.89
N GLY A 66 -12.40 -16.41 11.20
CA GLY A 66 -13.34 -15.85 12.17
C GLY A 66 -13.15 -14.34 12.34
N ILE A 67 -14.22 -13.63 12.68
CA ILE A 67 -14.16 -12.20 12.97
C ILE A 67 -13.45 -11.99 14.31
N GLN A 68 -12.43 -11.12 14.33
CA GLN A 68 -11.71 -10.75 15.54
C GLN A 68 -12.12 -9.38 16.10
N ASP A 69 -12.66 -8.50 15.26
CA ASP A 69 -13.07 -7.15 15.66
C ASP A 69 -14.51 -6.87 15.18
N MET A 70 -15.46 -7.00 16.12
CA MET A 70 -16.87 -6.74 15.86
C MET A 70 -17.19 -5.25 15.69
N GLU A 71 -16.35 -4.34 16.16
CA GLU A 71 -16.55 -2.90 15.98
C GLU A 71 -16.36 -2.53 14.51
N LEU A 72 -15.40 -3.15 13.82
CA LEU A 72 -15.21 -2.95 12.39
C LEU A 72 -16.39 -3.44 11.54
N VAL A 73 -17.14 -4.43 12.04
CA VAL A 73 -18.34 -4.97 11.35
C VAL A 73 -19.48 -3.94 11.33
N HIS A 74 -19.67 -3.22 12.43
CA HIS A 74 -20.86 -2.38 12.64
C HIS A 74 -20.61 -0.89 12.41
N ASN A 75 -19.36 -0.48 12.38
CA ASN A 75 -18.98 0.92 12.25
C ASN A 75 -18.62 1.30 10.81
N ARG A 76 -18.56 2.61 10.59
CA ARG A 76 -17.93 3.16 9.39
C ARG A 76 -16.42 3.25 9.63
N VAL A 77 -15.64 2.67 8.74
CA VAL A 77 -14.18 2.57 8.82
C VAL A 77 -13.56 3.19 7.57
N GLY A 78 -12.69 4.18 7.75
CA GLY A 78 -11.82 4.68 6.70
C GLY A 78 -10.53 3.87 6.66
N VAL A 79 -10.12 3.45 5.48
CA VAL A 79 -8.82 2.81 5.24
C VAL A 79 -7.98 3.69 4.33
N ILE A 80 -6.76 3.98 4.75
CA ILE A 80 -5.78 4.74 3.99
C ILE A 80 -4.61 3.80 3.70
N ASP A 81 -4.43 3.46 2.44
CA ASP A 81 -3.34 2.61 1.95
C ASP A 81 -2.29 3.48 1.27
N ILE A 82 -1.17 3.71 1.96
CA ILE A 82 -0.06 4.50 1.45
C ILE A 82 0.94 3.57 0.79
N GLY A 83 0.80 3.41 -0.52
CA GLY A 83 1.71 2.63 -1.34
C GLY A 83 2.94 3.42 -1.79
N PHE A 84 3.76 2.78 -2.62
CA PHE A 84 4.95 3.43 -3.18
C PHE A 84 4.59 4.50 -4.22
N TYR A 85 3.62 4.23 -5.09
CA TYR A 85 3.23 5.14 -6.17
C TYR A 85 1.93 5.90 -5.93
N THR A 86 0.99 5.30 -5.19
CA THR A 86 -0.34 5.86 -4.93
C THR A 86 -0.67 5.83 -3.45
N SER A 87 -1.59 6.70 -3.06
CA SER A 87 -2.27 6.62 -1.76
C SER A 87 -3.75 6.42 -2.05
N ASP A 88 -4.29 5.29 -1.64
CA ASP A 88 -5.68 4.90 -1.87
C ASP A 88 -6.51 5.10 -0.59
N PHE A 89 -7.71 5.63 -0.76
CA PHE A 89 -8.65 5.90 0.32
C PHE A 89 -9.94 5.15 0.03
N ILE A 90 -10.41 4.38 0.99
CA ILE A 90 -11.70 3.73 0.92
C ILE A 90 -12.47 3.89 2.22
N THR A 91 -13.79 3.84 2.14
CA THR A 91 -14.67 3.77 3.30
C THR A 91 -15.48 2.49 3.22
N VAL A 92 -15.50 1.74 4.33
CA VAL A 92 -16.32 0.55 4.53
C VAL A 92 -17.32 0.84 5.64
N GLU A 93 -18.58 0.51 5.44
CA GLU A 93 -19.63 0.65 6.45
C GLU A 93 -20.45 -0.64 6.47
N SER A 94 -20.58 -1.26 7.63
CA SER A 94 -21.30 -2.54 7.80
C SER A 94 -20.85 -3.62 6.79
N LEU A 95 -19.54 -3.78 6.62
CA LEU A 95 -18.88 -4.68 5.66
C LEU A 95 -19.10 -4.33 4.18
N GLU A 96 -19.77 -3.24 3.86
CA GLU A 96 -20.02 -2.79 2.49
C GLU A 96 -19.14 -1.59 2.12
N LEU A 97 -18.62 -1.63 0.91
CA LEU A 97 -17.83 -0.53 0.37
C LEU A 97 -18.73 0.67 0.03
N VAL A 98 -18.44 1.83 0.60
CA VAL A 98 -19.16 3.07 0.33
C VAL A 98 -18.63 3.69 -0.97
N LYS A 99 -19.31 3.42 -2.10
CA LYS A 99 -18.82 3.68 -3.47
C LYS A 99 -18.53 5.15 -3.81
N ASN A 100 -19.17 6.08 -3.13
CA ASN A 100 -18.94 7.52 -3.31
C ASN A 100 -17.89 8.10 -2.37
N LEU A 101 -17.28 7.28 -1.53
CA LEU A 101 -16.19 7.63 -0.61
C LEU A 101 -14.96 6.79 -0.93
N LEU A 102 -14.57 6.81 -2.20
CA LEU A 102 -13.37 6.17 -2.73
C LEU A 102 -12.55 7.22 -3.45
N ASP A 103 -11.27 7.30 -3.14
CA ASP A 103 -10.35 8.18 -3.84
C ASP A 103 -8.98 7.53 -3.98
N THR A 104 -8.24 7.96 -4.99
CA THR A 104 -6.83 7.66 -5.17
C THR A 104 -6.09 8.94 -5.43
N ARG A 105 -5.06 9.18 -4.66
CA ARG A 105 -4.11 10.24 -4.92
C ARG A 105 -2.90 9.68 -5.64
N GLU A 106 -2.54 10.27 -6.76
CA GLU A 106 -1.22 10.07 -7.36
C GLU A 106 -0.15 10.64 -6.43
N GLY A 107 0.92 9.89 -6.22
CA GLY A 107 1.95 10.22 -5.27
C GLY A 107 1.78 9.42 -3.95
N GLY A 108 2.65 8.44 -3.79
CA GLY A 108 2.87 7.70 -2.57
C GLY A 108 4.26 8.03 -2.03
N MET A 109 4.88 7.08 -1.36
CA MET A 109 6.21 7.25 -0.78
C MET A 109 7.28 7.64 -1.80
N SER A 110 7.14 7.21 -3.07
CA SER A 110 8.08 7.57 -4.14
C SER A 110 8.21 9.08 -4.36
N SER A 111 7.11 9.83 -4.25
CA SER A 111 7.14 11.28 -4.42
C SER A 111 7.91 11.97 -3.29
N VAL A 112 7.72 11.50 -2.06
CA VAL A 112 8.46 11.98 -0.89
C VAL A 112 9.95 11.69 -1.04
N TYR A 113 10.30 10.47 -1.47
CA TYR A 113 11.69 10.08 -1.67
C TYR A 113 12.38 10.87 -2.79
N GLN A 114 11.67 11.15 -3.89
CA GLN A 114 12.19 12.00 -4.97
C GLN A 114 12.49 13.42 -4.48
N GLU A 115 11.62 13.99 -3.65
CA GLU A 115 11.86 15.32 -3.09
C GLU A 115 13.04 15.33 -2.12
N ILE A 116 13.15 14.32 -1.25
CA ILE A 116 14.29 14.18 -0.33
C ILE A 116 15.59 14.01 -1.13
N ALA A 117 15.59 13.18 -2.18
CA ALA A 117 16.76 13.01 -3.05
C ALA A 117 17.21 14.33 -3.69
N ARG A 118 16.23 15.12 -4.19
CA ARG A 118 16.47 16.45 -4.76
C ARG A 118 17.03 17.42 -3.73
N ASP A 119 16.51 17.44 -2.52
CA ASP A 119 16.95 18.34 -1.47
C ASP A 119 18.36 17.96 -0.95
N ILE A 120 18.67 16.67 -0.86
CA ILE A 120 20.03 16.19 -0.57
C ILE A 120 21.00 16.67 -1.66
N PHE A 121 20.61 16.57 -2.92
CA PHE A 121 21.44 17.07 -4.01
C PHE A 121 21.66 18.58 -3.94
N ASN A 122 20.60 19.35 -3.72
CA ASN A 122 20.68 20.81 -3.63
C ASN A 122 21.53 21.29 -2.46
N SER A 123 21.46 20.59 -1.32
CA SER A 123 22.15 21.02 -0.08
C SER A 123 23.61 20.51 0.00
N HIS A 124 23.89 19.36 -0.60
CA HIS A 124 25.16 18.66 -0.40
C HIS A 124 25.87 18.24 -1.69
N GLY A 125 25.25 18.45 -2.86
CA GLY A 125 25.81 18.04 -4.16
C GLY A 125 25.84 16.51 -4.38
N ILE A 126 25.18 15.74 -3.52
CA ILE A 126 25.18 14.27 -3.57
C ILE A 126 23.90 13.79 -4.26
N ARG A 127 24.07 13.12 -5.40
CA ARG A 127 22.95 12.49 -6.11
C ARG A 127 22.58 11.17 -5.43
N LYS A 128 21.27 10.98 -5.18
CA LYS A 128 20.67 9.75 -4.68
C LYS A 128 19.52 9.34 -5.57
N GLU A 129 19.47 8.06 -5.90
CA GLU A 129 18.32 7.47 -6.56
C GLU A 129 17.20 7.20 -5.55
N THR A 130 15.96 7.20 -5.99
CA THR A 130 14.78 7.05 -5.12
C THR A 130 14.85 5.82 -4.22
N TYR A 131 15.34 4.69 -4.75
CA TYR A 131 15.49 3.43 -4.00
C TYR A 131 16.61 3.48 -2.93
N GLU A 132 17.57 4.41 -3.03
CA GLU A 132 18.62 4.59 -2.02
C GLU A 132 18.14 5.46 -0.84
N VAL A 133 17.09 6.30 -1.06
CA VAL A 133 16.63 7.28 -0.07
C VAL A 133 16.08 6.60 1.16
N GLU A 134 15.37 5.49 1.02
CA GLU A 134 14.85 4.73 2.16
C GLU A 134 15.97 4.34 3.13
N ARG A 135 17.07 3.83 2.60
CA ARG A 135 18.24 3.48 3.41
C ARG A 135 18.88 4.71 4.06
N VAL A 136 18.99 5.80 3.31
CA VAL A 136 19.56 7.06 3.82
C VAL A 136 18.70 7.62 4.96
N ILE A 137 17.38 7.51 4.86
CA ILE A 137 16.43 7.89 5.94
C ILE A 137 16.64 6.99 7.16
N ALA A 138 16.75 5.67 6.96
CA ALA A 138 16.97 4.71 8.04
C ALA A 138 18.30 4.95 8.76
N ASP A 139 19.37 5.29 8.00
CA ASP A 139 20.67 5.64 8.56
C ASP A 139 20.66 7.00 9.28
N GLY A 140 19.76 7.92 8.93
CA GLY A 140 19.63 9.27 9.50
C GLY A 140 20.72 10.26 9.06
N TYR A 141 21.65 9.87 8.19
CA TYR A 141 22.74 10.70 7.71
C TYR A 141 23.20 10.33 6.30
N ILE A 142 23.92 11.27 5.68
CA ILE A 142 24.71 11.02 4.47
C ILE A 142 26.19 11.25 4.76
N LYS A 143 27.07 10.68 3.92
CA LYS A 143 28.51 10.96 3.98
C LYS A 143 28.87 12.00 2.94
N VAL A 144 29.43 13.12 3.39
CA VAL A 144 29.93 14.23 2.55
C VAL A 144 31.45 14.35 2.80
N PHE A 145 32.26 14.06 1.81
CA PHE A 145 33.72 14.02 1.94
C PHE A 145 34.24 13.18 3.14
N GLY A 146 33.54 12.07 3.43
CA GLY A 146 33.86 11.17 4.52
C GLY A 146 33.23 11.52 5.88
N GLU A 147 32.67 12.71 6.06
CA GLU A 147 31.96 13.13 7.26
C GLU A 147 30.47 12.77 7.22
N LYS A 148 29.92 12.36 8.37
CA LYS A 148 28.50 12.14 8.53
C LYS A 148 27.78 13.48 8.70
N LYS A 149 26.78 13.74 7.83
CA LYS A 149 25.90 14.91 7.93
C LYS A 149 24.49 14.42 8.17
N SER A 150 23.84 14.92 9.22
CA SER A 150 22.41 14.64 9.49
C SER A 150 21.55 15.15 8.35
N ILE A 151 20.47 14.41 8.06
CA ILE A 151 19.46 14.78 7.06
C ILE A 151 18.10 15.05 7.69
N ALA A 152 18.01 15.12 9.01
CA ALA A 152 16.74 15.32 9.72
C ALA A 152 15.98 16.56 9.22
N ASP A 153 16.69 17.68 9.04
CA ASP A 153 16.12 18.95 8.58
C ASP A 153 15.60 18.88 7.13
N ILE A 154 16.05 17.90 6.35
CA ILE A 154 15.58 17.64 4.98
C ILE A 154 14.36 16.71 5.01
N VAL A 155 14.45 15.64 5.80
CA VAL A 155 13.50 14.53 5.83
C VAL A 155 12.21 14.92 6.52
N GLN A 156 12.31 15.47 7.73
CA GLN A 156 11.15 15.75 8.56
C GLN A 156 10.11 16.66 7.90
N PRO A 157 10.46 17.82 7.29
CA PRO A 157 9.47 18.69 6.64
C PRO A 157 8.75 18.02 5.46
N ARG A 158 9.40 17.06 4.76
CA ARG A 158 8.80 16.35 3.63
C ARG A 158 7.74 15.37 4.10
N PHE A 159 8.03 14.59 5.15
CA PHE A 159 7.04 13.70 5.76
C PHE A 159 5.87 14.47 6.39
N GLU A 160 6.14 15.56 7.11
CA GLU A 160 5.08 16.37 7.70
C GLU A 160 4.16 16.98 6.65
N ARG A 161 4.72 17.44 5.52
CA ARG A 161 3.91 17.95 4.41
C ARG A 161 3.06 16.83 3.83
N PHE A 162 3.66 15.67 3.53
CA PHE A 162 2.93 14.52 3.01
C PHE A 162 1.82 14.07 3.95
N ALA A 163 2.09 13.98 5.26
CA ALA A 163 1.08 13.64 6.25
C ALA A 163 -0.11 14.62 6.25
N ARG A 164 0.14 15.94 6.18
CA ARG A 164 -0.93 16.95 6.08
C ARG A 164 -1.74 16.80 4.79
N GLU A 165 -1.10 16.43 3.70
CA GLU A 165 -1.79 16.20 2.43
C GLU A 165 -2.70 14.95 2.50
N ILE A 166 -2.23 13.85 3.10
CA ILE A 166 -3.04 12.65 3.36
C ILE A 166 -4.23 12.99 4.27
N GLU A 167 -3.97 13.68 5.39
CA GLU A 167 -5.00 14.10 6.32
C GLU A 167 -6.08 14.97 5.65
N SER A 168 -5.65 15.93 4.81
CA SER A 168 -6.57 16.80 4.08
C SER A 168 -7.50 16.02 3.15
N THR A 169 -6.96 15.01 2.45
CA THR A 169 -7.77 14.13 1.60
C THR A 169 -8.74 13.29 2.43
N ALA A 170 -8.26 12.69 3.52
CA ALA A 170 -9.09 11.85 4.38
C ALA A 170 -10.25 12.61 5.06
N ARG A 171 -10.10 13.91 5.31
CA ARG A 171 -11.17 14.75 5.91
C ARG A 171 -12.30 15.09 4.94
N ILE A 172 -12.09 14.94 3.64
CA ILE A 172 -13.08 15.26 2.60
C ILE A 172 -13.97 14.04 2.31
N LEU A 173 -13.48 12.86 2.62
CA LEU A 173 -14.16 11.57 2.45
C LEU A 173 -14.97 11.19 3.69
#